data_54634d1a812341219e42d5514c0c3f99
#
_entry.id   54634d1a812341219e42d5514c0c3f99
#
_cell.length_a   1.000
_cell.length_b   1.000
_cell.length_c   1.000
_cell.angle_alpha   90.00
_cell.angle_beta   90.00
_cell.angle_gamma   90.00
#
_symmetry.space_group_name_H-M   'P 1'
#
loop_
_entity.id
_entity.type
_entity.pdbx_description
1 polymer ?
#
loop_
_entity_poly.entity_id
_entity_poly.type
_entity_poly.pdbx_seq_one_letter_code
_entity_poly.pdbx_strand_id
1 'polypeptide(L)'
;MRILCLLIFLTARVWAEDLLIQGALDSELGPLVAALEGKQEKHIGAWTFWTGRIGTQSVVISRTEMGPINAVAATTLGIVNFHPRAIINQGTAGAHNPKLQLWDIVVGEKTTDYGAFQSSHGDAGAGMDSVRWKPITHKLRMDNQNLSDFPSFPGDPAMIESALATKYERGKVVKGHIGSAFEYNRELDRIQWIFKTYGTDTEDMESAFAAGVATGMKVPFVAIRIISDSEWNHPTFERIAGEYGAQFVLDYVKAMK
;
A
#
# COMPACT_ATOMS: atom_id res chain seq x y z
N MET A 1 -32.99 2.35 -55.60
CA MET A 1 -32.80 2.93 -54.27
C MET A 1 -31.74 2.09 -53.54
N ARG A 2 -30.47 2.54 -53.54
CA ARG A 2 -29.37 1.83 -52.91
C ARG A 2 -29.23 2.37 -51.48
N ILE A 3 -29.46 1.50 -50.49
CA ILE A 3 -29.26 1.79 -49.08
C ILE A 3 -27.78 1.63 -48.79
N LEU A 4 -27.11 2.74 -48.49
CA LEU A 4 -25.72 2.76 -48.06
C LEU A 4 -25.70 2.51 -46.54
N CYS A 5 -25.36 1.27 -46.14
CA CYS A 5 -25.10 0.97 -44.73
C CYS A 5 -23.76 1.59 -44.31
N LEU A 6 -23.84 2.64 -43.51
CA LEU A 6 -22.68 3.26 -42.87
C LEU A 6 -22.27 2.37 -41.67
N LEU A 7 -21.26 1.57 -41.84
CA LEU A 7 -20.59 0.82 -40.72
C LEU A 7 -19.79 1.83 -39.90
N ILE A 8 -20.33 2.23 -38.75
CA ILE A 8 -19.61 2.98 -37.73
C ILE A 8 -18.68 1.98 -37.04
N PHE A 9 -17.39 2.00 -37.40
CA PHE A 9 -16.35 1.33 -36.62
C PHE A 9 -16.19 2.13 -35.32
N LEU A 10 -16.79 1.67 -34.21
CA LEU A 10 -16.37 2.05 -32.89
C LEU A 10 -14.97 1.47 -32.68
N THR A 11 -13.96 2.28 -32.89
CA THR A 11 -12.61 1.95 -32.40
C THR A 11 -12.70 1.97 -30.88
N ALA A 12 -12.79 0.78 -30.28
CA ALA A 12 -12.50 0.63 -28.86
C ALA A 12 -11.09 1.19 -28.65
N ARG A 13 -10.98 2.37 -28.02
CA ARG A 13 -9.71 2.83 -27.49
C ARG A 13 -9.31 1.77 -26.47
N VAL A 14 -8.30 0.98 -26.78
CA VAL A 14 -7.55 0.24 -25.79
C VAL A 14 -6.90 1.31 -24.93
N TRP A 15 -7.52 1.64 -23.81
CA TRP A 15 -6.92 2.49 -22.81
C TRP A 15 -5.69 1.73 -22.32
N ALA A 16 -4.53 2.34 -22.37
CA ALA A 16 -3.38 1.82 -21.66
C ALA A 16 -3.83 1.66 -20.20
N GLU A 17 -3.73 0.45 -19.68
CA GLU A 17 -4.15 0.16 -18.31
C GLU A 17 -3.40 1.08 -17.36
N ASP A 18 -4.12 1.81 -16.52
CA ASP A 18 -3.59 2.81 -15.62
C ASP A 18 -2.75 2.17 -14.50
N LEU A 19 -1.78 2.90 -13.99
CA LEU A 19 -1.10 2.56 -12.74
C LEU A 19 -1.85 3.25 -11.60
N LEU A 20 -2.38 2.50 -10.63
CA LEU A 20 -3.02 3.06 -9.44
C LEU A 20 -1.96 3.32 -8.35
N ILE A 21 -1.78 4.59 -7.98
CA ILE A 21 -0.91 5.00 -6.88
C ILE A 21 -1.77 5.47 -5.72
N GLN A 22 -1.54 4.94 -4.53
CA GLN A 22 -2.32 5.23 -3.34
C GLN A 22 -1.45 5.85 -2.25
N GLY A 23 -2.01 6.79 -1.49
CA GLY A 23 -1.45 7.34 -0.27
C GLY A 23 -2.56 7.82 0.65
N ALA A 24 -2.33 7.83 1.95
CA ALA A 24 -3.33 8.20 2.94
C ALA A 24 -3.41 9.70 3.20
N LEU A 25 -2.26 10.37 3.18
CA LEU A 25 -2.12 11.76 3.60
C LEU A 25 -1.79 12.69 2.42
N ASP A 26 -2.16 13.96 2.53
CA ASP A 26 -1.81 14.97 1.52
C ASP A 26 -0.29 15.12 1.34
N SER A 27 0.50 15.00 2.43
CA SER A 27 1.97 15.02 2.37
C SER A 27 2.54 13.85 1.57
N GLU A 28 1.86 12.72 1.55
CA GLU A 28 2.28 11.53 0.80
C GLU A 28 1.92 11.61 -0.69
N LEU A 29 1.05 12.52 -1.09
CA LEU A 29 0.55 12.61 -2.46
C LEU A 29 0.96 13.90 -3.18
N GLY A 30 1.31 14.95 -2.43
CA GLY A 30 1.58 16.28 -2.99
C GLY A 30 2.50 16.28 -4.22
N PRO A 31 3.72 15.74 -4.16
CA PRO A 31 4.63 15.64 -5.31
C PRO A 31 4.05 14.87 -6.50
N LEU A 32 3.32 13.79 -6.25
CA LEU A 32 2.71 12.95 -7.28
C LEU A 32 1.57 13.67 -8.00
N VAL A 33 0.66 14.30 -7.24
CA VAL A 33 -0.48 15.07 -7.79
C VAL A 33 0.01 16.32 -8.55
N ALA A 34 1.07 16.96 -8.05
CA ALA A 34 1.68 18.11 -8.72
C ALA A 34 2.36 17.74 -10.06
N ALA A 35 2.88 16.50 -10.18
CA ALA A 35 3.53 16.00 -11.38
C ALA A 35 2.56 15.50 -12.46
N LEU A 36 1.25 15.41 -12.18
CA LEU A 36 0.26 14.94 -13.15
C LEU A 36 0.08 15.91 -14.31
N GLU A 37 0.40 15.47 -15.52
CA GLU A 37 0.05 16.14 -16.76
C GLU A 37 -1.39 15.79 -17.15
N GLY A 38 -2.18 16.80 -17.57
CA GLY A 38 -3.58 16.62 -17.95
C GLY A 38 -4.48 16.20 -16.80
N LYS A 39 -4.14 16.61 -15.57
CA LYS A 39 -4.82 16.26 -14.34
C LYS A 39 -6.32 16.50 -14.40
N GLN A 40 -7.09 15.47 -14.05
CA GLN A 40 -8.53 15.55 -13.79
C GLN A 40 -8.82 14.99 -12.40
N GLU A 41 -9.73 15.62 -11.67
CA GLU A 41 -10.14 15.19 -10.34
C GLU A 41 -11.52 14.54 -10.38
N LYS A 42 -11.69 13.44 -9.67
CA LYS A 42 -12.95 12.70 -9.56
C LYS A 42 -13.19 12.29 -8.11
N HIS A 43 -14.37 12.58 -7.60
CA HIS A 43 -14.83 12.09 -6.30
C HIS A 43 -15.73 10.87 -6.47
N ILE A 44 -15.48 9.82 -5.69
CA ILE A 44 -16.32 8.61 -5.63
C ILE A 44 -16.64 8.35 -4.16
N GLY A 45 -17.84 8.73 -3.73
CA GLY A 45 -18.18 8.77 -2.31
C GLY A 45 -17.29 9.78 -1.57
N ALA A 46 -16.63 9.33 -0.50
CA ALA A 46 -15.73 10.14 0.30
C ALA A 46 -14.29 10.19 -0.24
N TRP A 47 -13.95 9.43 -1.28
CA TRP A 47 -12.58 9.29 -1.76
C TRP A 47 -12.33 10.09 -3.02
N THR A 48 -11.12 10.69 -3.08
CA THR A 48 -10.66 11.50 -4.21
C THR A 48 -9.68 10.72 -5.06
N PHE A 49 -9.87 10.81 -6.37
CA PHE A 49 -8.99 10.23 -7.39
C PHE A 49 -8.57 11.33 -8.37
N TRP A 50 -7.29 11.33 -8.75
CA TRP A 50 -6.77 12.17 -9.82
C TRP A 50 -6.26 11.30 -10.93
N THR A 51 -6.66 11.58 -12.16
CA THR A 51 -6.17 10.89 -13.36
C THR A 51 -5.28 11.82 -14.16
N GLY A 52 -4.32 11.28 -14.88
CA GLY A 52 -3.39 12.02 -15.72
C GLY A 52 -2.21 11.17 -16.17
N ARG A 53 -1.09 11.82 -16.44
CA ARG A 53 0.14 11.14 -16.86
C ARG A 53 1.32 11.59 -16.01
N ILE A 54 2.23 10.66 -15.75
CA ILE A 54 3.56 10.93 -15.21
C ILE A 54 4.57 10.34 -16.18
N GLY A 55 5.25 11.20 -16.96
CA GLY A 55 6.10 10.76 -18.04
C GLY A 55 5.33 9.94 -19.09
N THR A 56 5.74 8.69 -19.33
CA THR A 56 5.07 7.78 -20.27
C THR A 56 3.90 7.02 -19.66
N GLN A 57 3.73 7.04 -18.34
CA GLN A 57 2.73 6.24 -17.64
C GLN A 57 1.38 6.96 -17.55
N SER A 58 0.29 6.25 -17.84
CA SER A 58 -1.06 6.65 -17.47
C SER A 58 -1.28 6.30 -16.00
N VAL A 59 -1.77 7.24 -15.19
CA VAL A 59 -1.78 7.13 -13.74
C VAL A 59 -3.11 7.56 -13.17
N VAL A 60 -3.59 6.80 -12.19
CA VAL A 60 -4.63 7.19 -11.25
C VAL A 60 -3.98 7.34 -9.87
N ILE A 61 -4.09 8.49 -9.25
CA ILE A 61 -3.66 8.72 -7.87
C ILE A 61 -4.91 8.69 -6.99
N SER A 62 -4.87 7.93 -5.90
CA SER A 62 -5.97 7.81 -4.94
C SER A 62 -5.54 8.33 -3.57
N ARG A 63 -6.27 9.32 -3.04
CA ARG A 63 -6.20 9.64 -1.62
C ARG A 63 -7.11 8.67 -0.89
N THR A 64 -6.48 7.72 -0.18
CA THR A 64 -7.22 6.66 0.51
C THR A 64 -7.85 7.14 1.80
N GLU A 65 -7.30 8.16 2.45
CA GLU A 65 -7.45 8.44 3.88
C GLU A 65 -6.87 7.31 4.73
N MET A 66 -6.67 7.57 6.01
CA MET A 66 -5.97 6.68 6.94
C MET A 66 -6.85 5.50 7.38
N GLY A 67 -6.23 4.33 7.50
CA GLY A 67 -6.78 3.16 8.16
C GLY A 67 -7.45 2.12 7.24
N PRO A 68 -7.77 0.92 7.79
CA PRO A 68 -8.14 -0.26 7.01
C PRO A 68 -9.43 -0.09 6.21
N ILE A 69 -10.46 0.53 6.79
CA ILE A 69 -11.75 0.74 6.10
C ILE A 69 -11.54 1.58 4.85
N ASN A 70 -10.77 2.64 4.99
CA ASN A 70 -10.46 3.56 3.91
C ASN A 70 -9.58 2.90 2.83
N ALA A 71 -8.54 2.18 3.25
CA ALA A 71 -7.67 1.45 2.34
C ALA A 71 -8.45 0.42 1.49
N VAL A 72 -9.31 -0.39 2.13
CA VAL A 72 -10.16 -1.37 1.43
C VAL A 72 -11.11 -0.69 0.44
N ALA A 73 -11.83 0.35 0.90
CA ALA A 73 -12.81 1.05 0.06
C ALA A 73 -12.15 1.73 -1.14
N ALA A 74 -11.08 2.53 -0.90
CA ALA A 74 -10.39 3.24 -1.97
C ALA A 74 -9.73 2.29 -2.98
N THR A 75 -9.14 1.17 -2.52
CA THR A 75 -8.55 0.16 -3.40
C THR A 75 -9.62 -0.51 -4.25
N THR A 76 -10.74 -0.92 -3.65
CA THR A 76 -11.86 -1.52 -4.40
C THR A 76 -12.42 -0.56 -5.44
N LEU A 77 -12.71 0.69 -5.04
CA LEU A 77 -13.19 1.72 -5.96
C LEU A 77 -12.18 2.02 -7.08
N GLY A 78 -10.90 2.07 -6.75
CA GLY A 78 -9.81 2.25 -7.72
C GLY A 78 -9.81 1.14 -8.77
N ILE A 79 -9.86 -0.12 -8.34
CA ILE A 79 -9.86 -1.28 -9.24
C ILE A 79 -11.11 -1.30 -10.14
N VAL A 80 -12.31 -1.17 -9.56
CA VAL A 80 -13.56 -1.33 -10.34
C VAL A 80 -13.87 -0.16 -11.26
N ASN A 81 -13.37 1.04 -10.98
CA ASN A 81 -13.63 2.22 -11.81
C ASN A 81 -12.54 2.50 -12.85
N PHE A 82 -11.29 2.08 -12.61
CA PHE A 82 -10.15 2.46 -13.47
C PHE A 82 -9.41 1.25 -14.04
N HIS A 83 -9.69 0.01 -13.59
CA HIS A 83 -9.08 -1.24 -14.09
C HIS A 83 -7.55 -1.17 -14.19
N PRO A 84 -6.84 -0.84 -13.09
CA PRO A 84 -5.41 -0.63 -13.14
C PRO A 84 -4.67 -1.93 -13.45
N ARG A 85 -3.57 -1.82 -14.22
CA ARG A 85 -2.65 -2.94 -14.47
C ARG A 85 -1.82 -3.34 -13.25
N ALA A 86 -1.61 -2.39 -12.31
CA ALA A 86 -0.87 -2.61 -11.07
C ALA A 86 -1.18 -1.51 -10.05
N ILE A 87 -0.89 -1.79 -8.77
CA ILE A 87 -1.12 -0.88 -7.65
C ILE A 87 0.20 -0.64 -6.92
N ILE A 88 0.54 0.63 -6.69
CA ILE A 88 1.57 1.08 -5.76
C ILE A 88 0.86 1.70 -4.55
N ASN A 89 0.91 1.06 -3.40
CA ASN A 89 0.43 1.63 -2.15
C ASN A 89 1.63 2.19 -1.38
N GLN A 90 1.71 3.50 -1.25
CA GLN A 90 2.86 4.17 -0.66
C GLN A 90 2.44 5.05 0.52
N GLY A 91 3.40 5.37 1.40
CA GLY A 91 3.17 6.24 2.53
C GLY A 91 4.28 6.17 3.57
N THR A 92 4.04 6.82 4.70
CA THR A 92 4.90 6.83 5.86
C THR A 92 4.72 5.57 6.72
N ALA A 93 5.71 5.24 7.54
CA ALA A 93 5.65 4.11 8.48
C ALA A 93 6.57 4.31 9.68
N GLY A 94 6.16 3.76 10.82
CA GLY A 94 7.00 3.58 11.99
C GLY A 94 7.92 2.36 11.84
N ALA A 95 9.12 2.38 12.43
CA ALA A 95 10.06 1.28 12.36
C ALA A 95 9.85 0.24 13.49
N HIS A 96 9.54 -1.00 13.13
CA HIS A 96 9.63 -2.15 14.03
C HIS A 96 11.07 -2.68 14.15
N ASN A 97 11.80 -2.69 13.03
CA ASN A 97 13.18 -3.14 12.99
C ASN A 97 14.12 -2.02 13.48
N PRO A 98 14.90 -2.25 14.59
CA PRO A 98 15.77 -1.23 15.17
C PRO A 98 16.93 -0.80 14.27
N LYS A 99 17.17 -1.48 13.15
CA LYS A 99 18.23 -1.15 12.18
C LYS A 99 17.80 -0.12 11.16
N LEU A 100 16.48 0.12 11.02
CA LEU A 100 15.95 1.15 10.12
C LEU A 100 16.13 2.54 10.72
N GLN A 101 16.41 3.49 9.86
CA GLN A 101 16.62 4.88 10.21
C GLN A 101 15.59 5.77 9.52
N LEU A 102 15.41 7.00 10.02
CA LEU A 102 14.62 8.00 9.31
C LEU A 102 15.02 8.05 7.84
N TRP A 103 14.01 8.19 6.99
CA TRP A 103 14.11 8.29 5.55
C TRP A 103 14.48 7.00 4.83
N ASP A 104 14.80 5.89 5.51
CA ASP A 104 14.94 4.60 4.81
C ASP A 104 13.63 4.22 4.11
N ILE A 105 13.74 3.71 2.90
CA ILE A 105 12.61 3.20 2.11
C ILE A 105 12.55 1.68 2.26
N VAL A 106 11.40 1.19 2.66
CA VAL A 106 11.10 -0.26 2.71
C VAL A 106 10.17 -0.61 1.56
N VAL A 107 10.65 -1.43 0.63
CA VAL A 107 9.86 -2.02 -0.45
C VAL A 107 9.31 -3.36 0.03
N GLY A 108 7.99 -3.47 0.12
CA GLY A 108 7.32 -4.62 0.73
C GLY A 108 7.43 -5.89 -0.10
N GLU A 109 8.26 -6.83 0.35
CA GLU A 109 8.25 -8.21 -0.16
C GLU A 109 6.92 -8.88 0.11
N LYS A 110 6.34 -8.56 1.26
CA LYS A 110 5.01 -8.98 1.69
C LYS A 110 4.45 -8.00 2.72
N THR A 111 3.13 -8.06 2.91
CA THR A 111 2.43 -7.29 3.94
C THR A 111 1.64 -8.22 4.85
N THR A 112 1.51 -7.89 6.13
CA THR A 112 0.78 -8.70 7.12
C THR A 112 -0.07 -7.81 8.02
N ASP A 113 -1.33 -8.20 8.21
CA ASP A 113 -2.17 -7.63 9.26
C ASP A 113 -1.74 -8.22 10.61
N TYR A 114 -1.00 -7.44 11.40
CA TYR A 114 -0.58 -7.83 12.75
C TYR A 114 -1.62 -7.49 13.82
N GLY A 115 -2.69 -6.79 13.46
CA GLY A 115 -3.83 -6.51 14.32
C GLY A 115 -4.85 -7.67 14.39
N ALA A 116 -4.69 -8.70 13.54
CA ALA A 116 -5.54 -9.88 13.53
C ALA A 116 -4.99 -10.96 14.48
N PHE A 117 -5.60 -11.10 15.65
CA PHE A 117 -5.17 -12.10 16.64
C PHE A 117 -6.33 -12.69 17.45
N GLN A 118 -6.08 -13.86 18.03
CA GLN A 118 -6.97 -14.57 18.91
C GLN A 118 -6.35 -14.68 20.30
N SER A 119 -7.07 -14.27 21.34
CA SER A 119 -6.70 -14.53 22.72
C SER A 119 -7.05 -15.98 23.13
N SER A 120 -6.30 -16.53 24.06
CA SER A 120 -6.69 -17.76 24.74
C SER A 120 -7.84 -17.49 25.71
N HIS A 121 -8.64 -18.52 26.00
CA HIS A 121 -9.63 -18.43 27.07
C HIS A 121 -8.94 -18.14 28.42
N GLY A 122 -9.55 -17.28 29.23
CA GLY A 122 -9.17 -16.99 30.59
C GLY A 122 -10.42 -16.70 31.44
N ASP A 123 -10.41 -17.08 32.70
CA ASP A 123 -11.51 -16.82 33.63
C ASP A 123 -11.56 -15.34 34.02
N ALA A 124 -12.73 -14.89 34.47
CA ALA A 124 -12.89 -13.53 34.96
C ALA A 124 -11.95 -13.26 36.16
N GLY A 125 -11.20 -12.15 36.09
CA GLY A 125 -10.22 -11.79 37.11
C GLY A 125 -8.81 -12.38 36.89
N ALA A 126 -8.59 -13.24 35.91
CA ALA A 126 -7.27 -13.79 35.61
C ALA A 126 -6.31 -12.76 34.94
N GLY A 127 -6.86 -11.63 34.52
CA GLY A 127 -6.09 -10.61 33.79
C GLY A 127 -5.98 -10.90 32.28
N MET A 128 -5.27 -10.00 31.57
CA MET A 128 -4.97 -10.18 30.14
C MET A 128 -3.49 -10.51 29.98
N ASP A 129 -3.19 -11.42 29.03
CA ASP A 129 -1.83 -11.79 28.66
C ASP A 129 -1.68 -11.70 27.13
N SER A 130 -1.49 -10.47 26.64
CA SER A 130 -1.44 -10.19 25.21
C SER A 130 -0.23 -10.82 24.51
N VAL A 131 0.85 -11.14 25.21
CA VAL A 131 2.02 -11.81 24.63
C VAL A 131 1.74 -13.26 24.20
N ARG A 132 0.65 -13.84 24.69
CA ARG A 132 0.18 -15.20 24.32
C ARG A 132 -0.84 -15.21 23.21
N TRP A 133 -1.25 -14.06 22.72
CA TRP A 133 -2.21 -14.01 21.63
C TRP A 133 -1.61 -14.57 20.35
N LYS A 134 -2.42 -15.28 19.58
CA LYS A 134 -1.99 -15.98 18.38
C LYS A 134 -2.46 -15.24 17.15
N PRO A 135 -1.60 -15.08 16.12
CA PRO A 135 -2.02 -14.54 14.84
C PRO A 135 -3.20 -15.31 14.23
N ILE A 136 -4.11 -14.58 13.59
CA ILE A 136 -5.16 -15.11 12.72
C ILE A 136 -4.79 -14.78 11.28
N THR A 137 -4.95 -15.75 10.39
CA THR A 137 -4.71 -15.55 8.96
C THR A 137 -5.97 -15.05 8.26
N HIS A 138 -5.82 -14.22 7.24
CA HIS A 138 -6.91 -13.87 6.34
C HIS A 138 -7.27 -15.05 5.44
N LYS A 139 -8.55 -15.17 5.08
CA LYS A 139 -9.05 -16.23 4.21
C LYS A 139 -9.77 -15.64 3.02
N LEU A 140 -9.34 -15.98 1.81
CA LEU A 140 -9.98 -15.55 0.57
C LEU A 140 -10.43 -16.78 -0.23
N ARG A 141 -11.56 -16.65 -0.93
CA ARG A 141 -11.95 -17.61 -1.95
C ARG A 141 -11.32 -17.20 -3.27
N MET A 142 -10.30 -17.97 -3.65
CA MET A 142 -9.60 -17.76 -4.90
C MET A 142 -10.25 -18.58 -6.03
N ASP A 143 -9.50 -18.93 -7.04
CA ASP A 143 -9.96 -19.77 -8.14
C ASP A 143 -10.61 -21.07 -7.64
N ASN A 144 -11.61 -21.55 -8.36
CA ASN A 144 -12.39 -22.72 -7.99
C ASN A 144 -13.20 -22.60 -6.68
N GLN A 145 -13.35 -21.39 -6.15
CA GLN A 145 -14.09 -21.09 -4.90
C GLN A 145 -13.51 -21.79 -3.65
N ASN A 146 -12.29 -22.32 -3.73
CA ASN A 146 -11.60 -22.88 -2.58
C ASN A 146 -11.12 -21.77 -1.62
N LEU A 147 -11.29 -22.00 -0.34
CA LEU A 147 -10.80 -21.12 0.70
C LEU A 147 -9.29 -21.29 0.87
N SER A 148 -8.54 -20.22 0.69
CA SER A 148 -7.08 -20.18 0.86
C SER A 148 -6.71 -19.29 2.03
N ASP A 149 -5.70 -19.71 2.79
CA ASP A 149 -5.17 -18.97 3.93
C ASP A 149 -4.04 -18.03 3.48
N PHE A 150 -4.11 -16.80 3.95
CA PHE A 150 -3.11 -15.76 3.69
C PHE A 150 -2.55 -15.21 5.02
N PRO A 151 -1.46 -15.77 5.55
CA PRO A 151 -0.75 -15.19 6.70
C PRO A 151 -0.07 -13.87 6.34
N SER A 152 0.17 -13.65 5.07
CA SER A 152 0.67 -12.42 4.49
C SER A 152 0.26 -12.34 3.03
N PHE A 153 0.26 -11.13 2.45
CA PHE A 153 0.01 -10.89 1.04
C PHE A 153 1.33 -10.54 0.35
N PRO A 154 1.76 -11.28 -0.67
CA PRO A 154 3.02 -11.03 -1.35
C PRO A 154 2.95 -9.77 -2.22
N GLY A 155 4.05 -9.04 -2.31
CA GLY A 155 4.25 -8.03 -3.33
C GLY A 155 4.62 -8.67 -4.68
N ASP A 156 4.35 -7.95 -5.78
CA ASP A 156 4.74 -8.40 -7.12
C ASP A 156 6.27 -8.35 -7.28
N PRO A 157 6.93 -9.47 -7.66
CA PRO A 157 8.40 -9.52 -7.72
C PRO A 157 9.02 -8.53 -8.71
N ALA A 158 8.39 -8.30 -9.87
CA ALA A 158 8.93 -7.40 -10.87
C ALA A 158 8.83 -5.93 -10.42
N MET A 159 7.73 -5.58 -9.75
CA MET A 159 7.55 -4.25 -9.16
C MET A 159 8.55 -4.01 -8.02
N ILE A 160 8.81 -5.02 -7.18
CA ILE A 160 9.79 -4.96 -6.08
C ILE A 160 11.19 -4.72 -6.64
N GLU A 161 11.64 -5.53 -7.61
CA GLU A 161 12.97 -5.38 -8.22
C GLU A 161 13.15 -4.00 -8.85
N SER A 162 12.13 -3.53 -9.58
CA SER A 162 12.15 -2.21 -10.20
C SER A 162 12.21 -1.08 -9.18
N ALA A 163 11.45 -1.17 -8.09
CA ALA A 163 11.49 -0.20 -7.00
C ALA A 163 12.85 -0.18 -6.29
N LEU A 164 13.44 -1.35 -6.02
CA LEU A 164 14.77 -1.47 -5.40
C LEU A 164 15.90 -0.87 -6.27
N ALA A 165 15.72 -0.84 -7.60
CA ALA A 165 16.67 -0.24 -8.53
C ALA A 165 16.53 1.29 -8.65
N THR A 166 15.51 1.88 -8.03
CA THR A 166 15.29 3.34 -8.08
C THR A 166 16.34 4.08 -7.26
N LYS A 167 16.97 5.09 -7.86
CA LYS A 167 17.99 5.91 -7.19
C LYS A 167 17.37 6.69 -6.03
N TYR A 168 18.00 6.63 -4.86
CA TYR A 168 17.59 7.35 -3.67
C TYR A 168 18.80 7.75 -2.83
N GLU A 169 18.86 9.02 -2.36
CA GLU A 169 20.06 9.58 -1.74
C GLU A 169 19.87 9.97 -0.26
N ARG A 170 18.62 9.91 0.27
CA ARG A 170 18.33 10.35 1.64
C ARG A 170 18.44 9.26 2.69
N GLY A 171 18.44 8.01 2.27
CA GLY A 171 18.50 6.81 3.11
C GLY A 171 18.77 5.58 2.27
N LYS A 172 18.52 4.42 2.83
CA LYS A 172 18.64 3.15 2.13
C LYS A 172 17.31 2.78 1.48
N VAL A 173 17.36 2.04 0.38
CA VAL A 173 16.21 1.33 -0.17
C VAL A 173 16.42 -0.14 0.12
N VAL A 174 15.53 -0.72 0.92
CA VAL A 174 15.64 -2.12 1.35
C VAL A 174 14.35 -2.88 1.05
N LYS A 175 14.51 -4.17 0.79
CA LYS A 175 13.37 -5.09 0.73
C LYS A 175 13.01 -5.49 2.16
N GLY A 176 11.72 -5.47 2.51
CA GLY A 176 11.30 -5.77 3.87
C GLY A 176 9.87 -6.27 3.96
N HIS A 177 9.47 -6.60 5.18
CA HIS A 177 8.13 -7.06 5.53
C HIS A 177 7.36 -5.93 6.21
N ILE A 178 6.27 -5.46 5.60
CA ILE A 178 5.46 -4.37 6.11
C ILE A 178 4.31 -4.95 6.95
N GLY A 179 4.17 -4.48 8.19
CA GLY A 179 3.05 -4.78 9.06
C GLY A 179 1.99 -3.70 8.96
N SER A 180 0.72 -4.09 9.02
CA SER A 180 -0.40 -3.15 9.06
C SER A 180 -1.36 -3.49 10.19
N ALA A 181 -1.83 -2.46 10.90
CA ALA A 181 -2.96 -2.54 11.83
C ALA A 181 -3.53 -1.13 12.04
N PHE A 182 -4.74 -1.02 12.55
CA PHE A 182 -5.27 0.29 12.94
C PHE A 182 -4.79 0.64 14.36
N GLU A 183 -3.47 0.72 14.49
CA GLU A 183 -2.74 0.98 15.73
C GLU A 183 -1.60 1.96 15.47
N TYR A 184 -1.19 2.69 16.51
CA TYR A 184 0.02 3.49 16.54
C TYR A 184 0.81 3.08 17.79
N ASN A 185 1.82 2.23 17.60
CA ASN A 185 2.56 1.63 18.70
C ASN A 185 3.70 2.53 19.17
N ARG A 186 3.74 2.83 20.47
CA ARG A 186 4.77 3.64 21.10
C ARG A 186 5.51 2.92 22.25
N GLU A 187 5.09 1.71 22.56
CA GLU A 187 5.72 0.89 23.60
C GLU A 187 6.75 -0.03 22.96
N LEU A 188 8.03 0.13 23.29
CA LEU A 188 9.12 -0.67 22.74
C LEU A 188 8.93 -2.18 22.94
N ASP A 189 8.38 -2.60 24.09
CA ASP A 189 8.10 -4.01 24.34
C ASP A 189 7.03 -4.56 23.38
N ARG A 190 5.99 -3.75 23.06
CA ARG A 190 4.96 -4.08 22.08
C ARG A 190 5.56 -4.17 20.69
N ILE A 191 6.33 -3.18 20.27
CA ILE A 191 7.03 -3.11 18.97
C ILE A 191 7.97 -4.31 18.81
N GLN A 192 8.76 -4.61 19.83
CA GLN A 192 9.66 -5.76 19.84
C GLN A 192 8.90 -7.09 19.74
N TRP A 193 7.76 -7.19 20.43
CA TRP A 193 6.91 -8.39 20.36
C TRP A 193 6.33 -8.57 18.96
N ILE A 194 5.82 -7.49 18.32
CA ILE A 194 5.30 -7.52 16.95
C ILE A 194 6.43 -7.95 15.99
N PHE A 195 7.61 -7.30 16.08
CA PHE A 195 8.76 -7.62 15.26
C PHE A 195 9.17 -9.10 15.36
N LYS A 196 9.21 -9.65 16.59
CA LYS A 196 9.56 -11.06 16.83
C LYS A 196 8.47 -12.04 16.38
N THR A 197 7.20 -11.69 16.55
CA THR A 197 6.06 -12.57 16.29
C THR A 197 5.71 -12.65 14.81
N TYR A 198 5.69 -11.50 14.14
CA TYR A 198 5.28 -11.40 12.73
C TYR A 198 6.45 -11.21 11.77
N GLY A 199 7.61 -10.79 12.27
CA GLY A 199 8.79 -10.49 11.44
C GLY A 199 8.64 -9.24 10.58
N THR A 200 7.76 -8.32 10.98
CA THR A 200 7.51 -7.08 10.24
C THR A 200 8.59 -6.04 10.54
N ASP A 201 9.13 -5.42 9.50
CA ASP A 201 10.17 -4.38 9.61
C ASP A 201 9.61 -3.00 9.94
N THR A 202 8.36 -2.74 9.53
CA THR A 202 7.68 -1.45 9.70
C THR A 202 6.23 -1.66 10.07
N GLU A 203 5.58 -0.57 10.56
CA GLU A 203 4.13 -0.52 10.74
C GLU A 203 3.49 0.61 9.94
N ASP A 204 2.31 0.31 9.37
CA ASP A 204 1.38 1.26 8.77
C ASP A 204 -0.08 0.89 9.10
N MET A 205 -1.02 1.57 8.47
CA MET A 205 -2.44 1.31 8.69
C MET A 205 -3.19 0.87 7.42
N GLU A 206 -2.52 0.67 6.27
CA GLU A 206 -3.18 0.48 4.97
C GLU A 206 -2.68 -0.70 4.15
N SER A 207 -1.37 -0.97 4.13
CA SER A 207 -0.74 -1.86 3.15
C SER A 207 -1.35 -3.24 3.06
N ALA A 208 -1.51 -3.94 4.19
CA ALA A 208 -2.01 -5.31 4.19
C ALA A 208 -3.47 -5.38 3.73
N PHE A 209 -4.26 -4.36 4.03
CA PHE A 209 -5.68 -4.30 3.66
C PHE A 209 -5.85 -4.02 2.17
N ALA A 210 -5.07 -3.09 1.62
CA ALA A 210 -5.01 -2.83 0.19
C ALA A 210 -4.47 -4.06 -0.59
N ALA A 211 -3.41 -4.69 -0.09
CA ALA A 211 -2.83 -5.91 -0.66
C ALA A 211 -3.81 -7.08 -0.66
N GLY A 212 -4.60 -7.24 0.40
CA GLY A 212 -5.65 -8.25 0.49
C GLY A 212 -6.71 -8.08 -0.61
N VAL A 213 -7.17 -6.86 -0.85
CA VAL A 213 -8.09 -6.53 -1.95
C VAL A 213 -7.43 -6.81 -3.31
N ALA A 214 -6.21 -6.31 -3.52
CA ALA A 214 -5.46 -6.52 -4.77
C ALA A 214 -5.26 -8.01 -5.08
N THR A 215 -4.88 -8.81 -4.06
CA THR A 215 -4.72 -10.27 -4.16
C THR A 215 -6.03 -10.93 -4.56
N GLY A 216 -7.13 -10.61 -3.87
CA GLY A 216 -8.45 -11.18 -4.16
C GLY A 216 -8.97 -10.81 -5.54
N MET A 217 -8.57 -9.68 -6.09
CA MET A 217 -8.92 -9.19 -7.42
C MET A 217 -7.82 -9.44 -8.48
N LYS A 218 -6.72 -10.12 -8.10
CA LYS A 218 -5.60 -10.52 -8.98
C LYS A 218 -4.93 -9.34 -9.69
N VAL A 219 -4.81 -8.23 -9.01
CA VAL A 219 -4.08 -7.05 -9.50
C VAL A 219 -2.68 -7.06 -8.91
N PRO A 220 -1.59 -6.95 -9.70
CA PRO A 220 -0.23 -6.81 -9.20
C PRO A 220 -0.12 -5.65 -8.20
N PHE A 221 0.63 -5.86 -7.10
CA PHE A 221 0.67 -4.92 -5.99
C PHE A 221 2.08 -4.80 -5.40
N VAL A 222 2.48 -3.59 -5.02
CA VAL A 222 3.64 -3.35 -4.17
C VAL A 222 3.32 -2.29 -3.13
N ALA A 223 3.72 -2.55 -1.88
CA ALA A 223 3.74 -1.53 -0.84
C ALA A 223 5.13 -0.90 -0.75
N ILE A 224 5.19 0.43 -0.60
CA ILE A 224 6.43 1.19 -0.41
C ILE A 224 6.25 2.10 0.80
N ARG A 225 7.14 1.99 1.77
CA ARG A 225 7.07 2.80 2.98
C ARG A 225 8.37 3.54 3.24
N ILE A 226 8.25 4.81 3.62
CA ILE A 226 9.36 5.60 4.12
C ILE A 226 9.27 5.68 5.65
N ILE A 227 10.39 5.49 6.33
CA ILE A 227 10.44 5.62 7.78
C ILE A 227 10.27 7.09 8.17
N SER A 228 9.21 7.37 8.91
CA SER A 228 8.85 8.69 9.43
C SER A 228 9.17 8.88 10.90
N ASP A 229 9.27 7.76 11.63
CA ASP A 229 9.55 7.73 13.06
C ASP A 229 10.05 6.33 13.48
N SER A 230 10.65 6.27 14.66
CA SER A 230 11.15 5.03 15.25
C SER A 230 11.27 5.19 16.74
N GLU A 231 10.52 4.46 17.52
CA GLU A 231 10.62 4.51 18.98
C GLU A 231 12.01 4.04 19.50
N TRP A 232 12.85 3.44 18.63
CA TRP A 232 14.22 3.05 18.96
C TRP A 232 15.19 4.23 19.00
N ASN A 233 15.04 5.19 18.09
CA ASN A 233 16.04 6.26 17.90
C ASN A 233 15.47 7.61 17.49
N HIS A 234 14.22 7.72 17.04
CA HIS A 234 13.56 8.97 16.65
C HIS A 234 12.04 8.88 16.83
N PRO A 235 11.51 9.05 18.06
CA PRO A 235 10.09 8.83 18.36
C PRO A 235 9.14 9.96 17.91
N THR A 236 9.68 10.96 17.21
CA THR A 236 8.90 12.07 16.67
C THR A 236 8.50 11.76 15.22
N PHE A 237 7.20 11.81 14.94
CA PHE A 237 6.71 11.66 13.57
C PHE A 237 7.15 12.84 12.69
N GLU A 238 7.86 12.56 11.63
CA GLU A 238 8.35 13.54 10.67
C GLU A 238 7.44 13.61 9.43
N ARG A 239 6.55 14.59 9.43
CA ARG A 239 5.58 14.76 8.33
C ARG A 239 6.23 14.90 6.95
N ILE A 240 7.43 15.48 6.88
CA ILE A 240 8.18 15.66 5.63
C ILE A 240 8.57 14.31 4.97
N ALA A 241 8.58 13.20 5.74
CA ALA A 241 8.79 11.86 5.20
C ALA A 241 7.82 11.55 4.08
N GLY A 242 6.54 11.94 4.23
CA GLY A 242 5.53 11.72 3.19
C GLY A 242 5.93 12.32 1.84
N GLU A 243 6.46 13.55 1.84
CA GLU A 243 6.92 14.21 0.62
C GLU A 243 8.15 13.49 0.00
N TYR A 244 9.09 13.04 0.84
CA TYR A 244 10.28 12.31 0.37
C TYR A 244 9.90 10.93 -0.19
N GLY A 245 8.97 10.22 0.45
CA GLY A 245 8.42 8.97 -0.06
C GLY A 245 7.68 9.15 -1.38
N ALA A 246 6.84 10.18 -1.48
CA ALA A 246 6.14 10.52 -2.72
C ALA A 246 7.12 10.88 -3.86
N GLN A 247 8.22 11.59 -3.56
CA GLN A 247 9.26 11.88 -4.55
C GLN A 247 9.96 10.60 -5.02
N PHE A 248 10.29 9.68 -4.10
CA PHE A 248 10.84 8.37 -4.46
C PHE A 248 9.90 7.60 -5.40
N VAL A 249 8.60 7.55 -5.10
CA VAL A 249 7.60 6.88 -5.95
C VAL A 249 7.47 7.59 -7.30
N LEU A 250 7.52 8.92 -7.34
CA LEU A 250 7.52 9.68 -8.58
C LEU A 250 8.70 9.30 -9.49
N ASP A 251 9.90 9.18 -8.91
CA ASP A 251 11.11 8.80 -9.65
C ASP A 251 11.03 7.32 -10.10
N TYR A 252 10.50 6.44 -9.27
CA TYR A 252 10.21 5.05 -9.62
C TYR A 252 9.25 4.95 -10.82
N VAL A 253 8.13 5.66 -10.79
CA VAL A 253 7.14 5.66 -11.88
C VAL A 253 7.73 6.23 -13.19
N LYS A 254 8.52 7.29 -13.12
CA LYS A 254 9.21 7.85 -14.29
C LYS A 254 10.23 6.90 -14.92
N ALA A 255 10.83 6.03 -14.13
CA ALA A 255 11.80 5.03 -14.58
C ALA A 255 11.15 3.78 -15.20
N MET A 256 9.85 3.56 -15.00
CA MET A 256 9.11 2.45 -15.60
C MET A 256 9.07 2.59 -17.13
N LYS A 257 9.33 1.48 -17.82
CA LYS A 257 9.35 1.38 -19.30
C LYS A 257 7.99 0.98 -19.83
#